data_719f3cfa36362e67a7e8b279b36a2263
#
_entry.id   719f3cfa36362e67a7e8b279b36a2263
#
_cell.length_a   1.000
_cell.length_b   1.000
_cell.length_c   1.000
_cell.angle_alpha   90.00
_cell.angle_beta   90.00
_cell.angle_gamma   90.00
#
_symmetry.space_group_name_H-M   'P 1'
#
loop_
_entity.id
_entity.type
_entity.pdbx_description
1 polymer ?
#
loop_
_entity_poly.entity_id
_entity_poly.type
_entity_poly.pdbx_seq_one_letter_code
_entity_poly.pdbx_strand_id
1 'polypeptide(L)'
;MGVVGRARRAKAGLLHGAKCASTASFAGSFYRPVDYHGGMPQFAANLSWLYTDLPFADRFEAAAQDGFTAVECMFPYALAKQEIAARLKRNALSMVLFNGPPAMAAQASGGAPDPAARGTAALPGREADFRAGVALALEYAAALQCPRVHLMAGLLPQATQPNDLQATYVTNLRWAAAQAARIGVQILIEPINQRDNPGYFLSRQDQAHAVVQDVGFDNLKVQMDLYHCQITEGDVSTMLRQYLPTGRVGHMQIAGVPERHEPDTGELQHRYLFSLLDEIGYAGWIGCEYRPRDNTAGGTSRGLAWIRPWLATNRS
;
A
#
# COMPACT_ATOMS: atom_id res chain seq x y z
N MET A 1 74.81 -27.07 -3.87
CA MET A 1 75.27 -25.90 -3.15
C MET A 1 74.12 -25.42 -2.30
N GLY A 2 73.91 -25.79 -1.04
CA GLY A 2 74.68 -25.49 0.17
C GLY A 2 74.24 -24.10 0.62
N VAL A 3 73.64 -23.88 1.76
CA VAL A 3 73.98 -23.95 3.19
C VAL A 3 72.72 -23.66 4.02
N VAL A 4 72.22 -24.45 4.87
CA VAL A 4 72.28 -24.71 6.31
C VAL A 4 72.56 -23.49 7.20
N GLY A 5 71.69 -23.28 8.16
CA GLY A 5 71.90 -22.35 9.28
C GLY A 5 70.68 -22.20 10.18
N ARG A 6 70.50 -23.05 11.07
CA ARG A 6 70.60 -23.13 12.54
C ARG A 6 69.48 -22.43 13.34
N ALA A 7 68.81 -23.29 14.07
CA ALA A 7 67.92 -22.98 15.19
C ALA A 7 68.64 -22.33 16.37
N ARG A 8 67.98 -21.46 17.13
CA ARG A 8 68.22 -21.20 18.55
C ARG A 8 66.93 -21.23 19.34
N ARG A 9 66.93 -22.16 20.31
CA ARG A 9 65.94 -22.22 21.43
C ARG A 9 66.28 -21.11 22.43
N ALA A 10 65.31 -20.49 23.02
CA ALA A 10 65.38 -19.89 24.35
C ALA A 10 63.99 -19.87 24.98
N LYS A 11 63.83 -20.68 25.92
CA LYS A 11 63.45 -20.58 27.34
C LYS A 11 62.03 -20.06 27.64
N ALA A 12 61.31 -20.99 28.31
CA ALA A 12 60.10 -20.79 29.09
C ALA A 12 60.31 -19.78 30.23
N GLY A 13 59.33 -18.93 30.44
CA GLY A 13 59.12 -18.12 31.65
C GLY A 13 57.68 -18.25 32.08
N LEU A 14 57.48 -18.98 33.20
CA LEU A 14 56.22 -18.97 33.95
C LEU A 14 56.01 -17.60 34.59
N LEU A 15 54.83 -17.01 34.42
CA LEU A 15 54.30 -16.07 35.39
C LEU A 15 52.76 -16.16 35.42
N HIS A 16 52.30 -16.69 36.50
CA HIS A 16 51.18 -16.31 37.39
C HIS A 16 49.92 -15.73 36.81
N GLY A 17 48.85 -16.41 37.19
CA GLY A 17 47.43 -16.15 37.04
C GLY A 17 46.99 -14.70 37.27
N ALA A 18 46.10 -14.27 36.36
CA ALA A 18 45.16 -13.22 36.61
C ALA A 18 43.75 -13.80 36.47
N LYS A 19 43.04 -13.78 37.57
CA LYS A 19 41.62 -14.18 37.66
C LYS A 19 40.80 -13.31 36.70
N CYS A 20 40.15 -13.94 35.75
CA CYS A 20 39.12 -13.29 34.96
C CYS A 20 37.89 -13.12 35.86
N ALA A 21 37.64 -11.91 36.27
CA ALA A 21 36.44 -11.49 36.99
C ALA A 21 35.49 -10.81 36.02
N SER A 22 34.22 -11.14 36.20
CA SER A 22 33.06 -10.39 35.79
C SER A 22 32.60 -10.54 34.34
N THR A 23 31.70 -11.49 34.13
CA THR A 23 30.64 -11.44 33.16
C THR A 23 29.76 -10.21 33.41
N ALA A 24 30.01 -9.13 32.71
CA ALA A 24 29.06 -8.00 32.63
C ALA A 24 27.91 -8.44 31.71
N SER A 25 26.77 -8.69 32.33
CA SER A 25 25.48 -8.86 31.69
C SER A 25 25.15 -7.58 30.90
N PHE A 26 25.27 -7.64 29.57
CA PHE A 26 24.69 -6.64 28.69
C PHE A 26 23.16 -6.88 28.56
N ALA A 27 22.43 -6.64 29.64
CA ALA A 27 21.00 -6.47 29.62
C ALA A 27 20.71 -4.96 29.74
N GLY A 28 20.91 -4.24 28.66
CA GLY A 28 20.56 -2.83 28.50
C GLY A 28 19.62 -2.68 27.32
N SER A 29 18.33 -2.78 27.61
CA SER A 29 17.26 -2.46 26.68
C SER A 29 17.39 -0.99 26.25
N PHE A 30 17.90 -0.76 25.03
CA PHE A 30 17.85 0.55 24.37
C PHE A 30 16.53 0.76 23.62
N TYR A 31 15.42 0.24 24.11
CA TYR A 31 14.11 0.51 23.57
C TYR A 31 13.36 1.43 24.55
N ARG A 32 13.52 2.74 24.40
CA ARG A 32 12.53 3.67 24.98
C ARG A 32 11.26 3.55 24.12
N PRO A 33 10.09 3.31 24.72
CA PRO A 33 8.84 3.54 24.04
C PRO A 33 8.84 4.97 23.52
N VAL A 34 8.65 5.18 22.23
CA VAL A 34 8.38 6.51 21.70
C VAL A 34 6.98 6.86 22.20
N ASP A 35 6.88 7.81 23.13
CA ASP A 35 5.60 8.37 23.53
C ASP A 35 5.03 9.09 22.29
N TYR A 36 3.96 8.56 21.72
CA TYR A 36 3.25 9.15 20.59
C TYR A 36 2.55 10.43 21.04
N HIS A 37 3.15 11.59 20.75
CA HIS A 37 2.57 12.92 20.98
C HIS A 37 2.16 13.64 19.68
N GLY A 38 2.00 12.91 18.58
CA GLY A 38 1.54 13.41 17.28
C GLY A 38 0.16 12.87 16.91
N GLY A 39 -0.45 13.39 15.85
CA GLY A 39 -1.72 12.89 15.32
C GLY A 39 -1.60 11.40 14.99
N MET A 40 -2.49 10.58 15.57
CA MET A 40 -2.38 9.12 15.47
C MET A 40 -2.70 8.65 14.05
N PRO A 41 -1.95 7.68 13.48
CA PRO A 41 -2.27 7.10 12.21
C PRO A 41 -3.71 6.60 12.16
N GLN A 42 -4.44 6.94 11.10
CA GLN A 42 -5.81 6.48 10.88
C GLN A 42 -5.79 5.29 9.93
N PHE A 43 -6.38 4.17 10.34
CA PHE A 43 -6.35 2.94 9.57
C PHE A 43 -7.71 2.60 8.95
N ALA A 44 -7.69 2.16 7.68
CA ALA A 44 -8.84 1.63 6.97
C ALA A 44 -8.67 0.12 6.72
N ALA A 45 -9.72 -0.67 6.96
CA ALA A 45 -9.70 -2.09 6.62
C ALA A 45 -9.92 -2.28 5.12
N ASN A 46 -9.01 -2.98 4.42
CA ASN A 46 -9.23 -3.36 3.04
C ASN A 46 -10.09 -4.63 2.97
N LEU A 47 -11.37 -4.46 2.65
CA LEU A 47 -12.35 -5.55 2.64
C LEU A 47 -12.16 -6.55 1.49
N SER A 48 -11.27 -6.29 0.54
CA SER A 48 -10.89 -7.27 -0.47
C SER A 48 -9.86 -8.27 0.02
N TRP A 49 -9.14 -7.93 1.08
CA TRP A 49 -8.04 -8.72 1.66
C TRP A 49 -8.36 -9.24 3.05
N LEU A 50 -9.02 -8.43 3.88
CA LEU A 50 -9.42 -8.79 5.24
C LEU A 50 -10.82 -9.39 5.28
N TYR A 51 -11.09 -10.26 6.26
CA TYR A 51 -12.37 -10.91 6.48
C TYR A 51 -12.84 -11.78 5.30
N THR A 52 -11.90 -12.34 4.52
CA THR A 52 -12.22 -13.10 3.30
C THR A 52 -12.91 -14.45 3.56
N ASP A 53 -12.94 -14.90 4.79
CA ASP A 53 -13.73 -16.01 5.29
C ASP A 53 -15.25 -15.71 5.32
N LEU A 54 -15.62 -14.42 5.18
CA LEU A 54 -17.02 -13.96 5.14
C LEU A 54 -17.44 -13.54 3.72
N PRO A 55 -18.73 -13.61 3.38
CA PRO A 55 -19.29 -12.93 2.21
C PRO A 55 -18.95 -11.44 2.23
N PHE A 56 -18.68 -10.83 1.06
CA PHE A 56 -18.24 -9.42 0.99
C PHE A 56 -19.18 -8.47 1.73
N ALA A 57 -20.49 -8.71 1.64
CA ALA A 57 -21.50 -7.90 2.31
C ALA A 57 -21.37 -7.88 3.85
N ASP A 58 -20.87 -8.94 4.47
CA ASP A 58 -20.80 -9.08 5.92
C ASP A 58 -19.46 -8.55 6.48
N ARG A 59 -18.47 -8.30 5.62
CA ARG A 59 -17.16 -7.77 6.02
C ARG A 59 -17.22 -6.35 6.58
N PHE A 60 -18.23 -5.58 6.21
CA PHE A 60 -18.45 -4.23 6.77
C PHE A 60 -18.75 -4.28 8.27
N GLU A 61 -19.65 -5.18 8.68
CA GLU A 61 -19.98 -5.35 10.09
C GLU A 61 -18.78 -5.90 10.89
N ALA A 62 -18.08 -6.90 10.34
CA ALA A 62 -16.90 -7.47 10.98
C ALA A 62 -15.79 -6.41 11.21
N ALA A 63 -15.53 -5.56 10.22
CA ALA A 63 -14.55 -4.47 10.36
C ALA A 63 -14.98 -3.48 11.46
N ALA A 64 -16.25 -3.10 11.53
CA ALA A 64 -16.76 -2.21 12.58
C ALA A 64 -16.68 -2.85 13.97
N GLN A 65 -16.98 -4.13 14.10
CA GLN A 65 -16.87 -4.88 15.36
C GLN A 65 -15.42 -4.89 15.87
N ASP A 66 -14.45 -5.03 14.98
CA ASP A 66 -13.01 -4.97 15.31
C ASP A 66 -12.50 -3.56 15.60
N GLY A 67 -13.30 -2.52 15.36
CA GLY A 67 -12.99 -1.14 15.75
C GLY A 67 -12.55 -0.23 14.61
N PHE A 68 -12.57 -0.68 13.37
CA PHE A 68 -12.36 0.22 12.24
C PHE A 68 -13.51 1.22 12.10
N THR A 69 -13.18 2.45 11.73
CA THR A 69 -14.14 3.51 11.39
C THR A 69 -14.12 3.82 9.89
N ALA A 70 -13.17 3.25 9.18
CA ALA A 70 -13.04 3.39 7.72
C ALA A 70 -12.72 2.05 7.07
N VAL A 71 -13.17 1.92 5.83
CA VAL A 71 -12.93 0.75 4.98
C VAL A 71 -12.54 1.17 3.58
N GLU A 72 -11.85 0.29 2.90
CA GLU A 72 -11.55 0.37 1.47
C GLU A 72 -11.77 -0.99 0.82
N CYS A 73 -11.85 -1.06 -0.49
CA CYS A 73 -11.90 -2.33 -1.22
C CYS A 73 -11.42 -2.15 -2.66
N MET A 74 -11.06 -3.26 -3.33
CA MET A 74 -10.70 -3.15 -4.74
C MET A 74 -11.93 -2.88 -5.60
N PHE A 75 -12.93 -3.76 -5.61
CA PHE A 75 -14.05 -3.67 -6.56
C PHE A 75 -15.40 -3.86 -5.84
N PRO A 76 -16.15 -2.78 -5.58
CA PRO A 76 -17.43 -2.84 -4.90
C PRO A 76 -18.61 -3.29 -5.79
N TYR A 77 -18.40 -3.43 -7.09
CA TYR A 77 -19.46 -3.47 -8.12
C TYR A 77 -20.34 -4.74 -8.11
N ALA A 78 -20.00 -5.74 -7.32
CA ALA A 78 -20.84 -6.92 -7.13
C ALA A 78 -22.11 -6.65 -6.29
N LEU A 79 -22.12 -5.56 -5.52
CA LEU A 79 -23.26 -5.08 -4.74
C LEU A 79 -23.77 -3.75 -5.30
N ALA A 80 -25.08 -3.53 -5.21
CA ALA A 80 -25.65 -2.22 -5.55
C ALA A 80 -25.08 -1.12 -4.64
N LYS A 81 -24.76 0.04 -5.21
CA LYS A 81 -24.20 1.17 -4.46
C LYS A 81 -25.07 1.60 -3.26
N GLN A 82 -26.40 1.49 -3.38
CA GLN A 82 -27.35 1.78 -2.30
C GLN A 82 -27.23 0.78 -1.14
N GLU A 83 -26.98 -0.48 -1.44
CA GLU A 83 -26.76 -1.51 -0.43
C GLU A 83 -25.48 -1.26 0.36
N ILE A 84 -24.40 -0.95 -0.34
CA ILE A 84 -23.12 -0.60 0.31
C ILE A 84 -23.28 0.64 1.18
N ALA A 85 -23.92 1.71 0.67
CA ALA A 85 -24.20 2.92 1.44
C ALA A 85 -25.00 2.64 2.72
N ALA A 86 -26.00 1.77 2.65
CA ALA A 86 -26.78 1.35 3.82
C ALA A 86 -25.92 0.59 4.86
N ARG A 87 -24.99 -0.27 4.40
CA ARG A 87 -24.06 -1.02 5.28
C ARG A 87 -23.05 -0.08 5.94
N LEU A 88 -22.46 0.87 5.20
CA LEU A 88 -21.57 1.88 5.74
C LEU A 88 -22.28 2.70 6.83
N LYS A 89 -23.48 3.19 6.55
CA LYS A 89 -24.28 3.96 7.52
C LYS A 89 -24.63 3.15 8.77
N ARG A 90 -25.08 1.89 8.60
CA ARG A 90 -25.46 1.01 9.72
C ARG A 90 -24.31 0.75 10.67
N ASN A 91 -23.10 0.63 10.13
CA ASN A 91 -21.90 0.28 10.89
C ASN A 91 -21.04 1.50 11.24
N ALA A 92 -21.52 2.73 10.98
CA ALA A 92 -20.78 3.97 11.19
C ALA A 92 -19.38 3.98 10.53
N LEU A 93 -19.29 3.42 9.31
CA LEU A 93 -18.05 3.32 8.52
C LEU A 93 -18.04 4.35 7.41
N SER A 94 -16.83 4.86 7.11
CA SER A 94 -16.55 5.65 5.90
C SER A 94 -15.88 4.79 4.84
N MET A 95 -16.33 4.84 3.58
CA MET A 95 -15.57 4.32 2.45
C MET A 95 -14.51 5.35 2.06
N VAL A 96 -13.23 5.00 2.13
CA VAL A 96 -12.14 5.97 1.90
C VAL A 96 -11.43 5.79 0.56
N LEU A 97 -11.54 4.61 -0.04
CA LEU A 97 -10.96 4.29 -1.34
C LEU A 97 -11.65 3.05 -1.94
N PHE A 98 -11.79 3.03 -3.25
CA PHE A 98 -11.98 1.81 -4.03
C PHE A 98 -11.40 1.99 -5.44
N ASN A 99 -11.23 0.87 -6.18
CA ASN A 99 -10.68 0.91 -7.54
C ASN A 99 -11.79 1.08 -8.57
N GLY A 100 -11.55 1.85 -9.61
CA GLY A 100 -12.32 1.78 -10.85
C GLY A 100 -12.29 0.35 -11.42
N PRO A 101 -13.31 -0.09 -12.17
CA PRO A 101 -13.30 -1.43 -12.75
C PRO A 101 -12.08 -1.59 -13.68
N PRO A 102 -11.43 -2.77 -13.68
CA PRO A 102 -10.23 -2.99 -14.51
C PRO A 102 -10.55 -2.87 -16.00
N ALA A 103 -11.63 -3.49 -16.42
CA ALA A 103 -12.21 -3.38 -17.75
C ALA A 103 -13.72 -3.63 -17.65
N MET A 104 -14.52 -2.98 -18.50
CA MET A 104 -15.97 -3.20 -18.56
C MET A 104 -16.33 -4.49 -19.30
N ALA A 105 -15.48 -4.92 -20.23
CA ALA A 105 -15.58 -6.19 -20.94
C ALA A 105 -14.22 -6.90 -20.97
N ALA A 106 -14.16 -8.10 -20.42
CA ALA A 106 -12.98 -8.95 -20.58
C ALA A 106 -12.90 -9.42 -22.03
N GLN A 107 -11.77 -9.17 -22.70
CA GLN A 107 -11.47 -9.78 -23.99
C GLN A 107 -10.71 -11.08 -23.71
N ALA A 108 -11.32 -12.22 -24.04
CA ALA A 108 -10.63 -13.49 -24.01
C ALA A 108 -9.60 -13.53 -25.14
N SER A 109 -8.33 -13.32 -24.79
CA SER A 109 -7.19 -13.52 -25.69
C SER A 109 -6.58 -14.89 -25.40
N GLY A 110 -6.54 -15.77 -26.41
CA GLY A 110 -6.11 -17.16 -26.29
C GLY A 110 -4.77 -17.35 -25.56
N GLY A 111 -4.82 -17.56 -24.26
CA GLY A 111 -3.70 -18.03 -23.42
C GLY A 111 -2.79 -16.98 -22.79
N ALA A 112 -2.77 -15.71 -23.22
CA ALA A 112 -2.04 -14.65 -22.55
C ALA A 112 -2.98 -13.81 -21.64
N PRO A 113 -2.50 -13.28 -20.50
CA PRO A 113 -3.29 -12.36 -19.67
C PRO A 113 -3.77 -11.17 -20.50
N ASP A 114 -5.08 -10.84 -20.43
CA ASP A 114 -5.59 -9.61 -21.03
C ASP A 114 -4.88 -8.40 -20.37
N PRO A 115 -4.19 -7.55 -21.16
CA PRO A 115 -3.57 -6.32 -20.62
C PRO A 115 -4.54 -5.45 -19.80
N ALA A 116 -5.82 -5.47 -20.14
CA ALA A 116 -6.87 -4.75 -19.44
C ALA A 116 -7.32 -5.40 -18.12
N ALA A 117 -6.90 -6.63 -17.82
CA ALA A 117 -7.24 -7.30 -16.56
C ALA A 117 -6.70 -6.55 -15.30
N ARG A 118 -5.72 -5.67 -15.49
CA ARG A 118 -5.15 -4.80 -14.45
C ARG A 118 -5.34 -3.32 -14.76
N GLY A 119 -6.44 -2.97 -15.45
CA GLY A 119 -6.79 -1.59 -15.78
C GLY A 119 -6.63 -1.25 -17.26
N THR A 120 -7.19 -0.14 -17.64
CA THR A 120 -7.23 0.33 -19.03
C THR A 120 -6.66 1.75 -19.21
N ALA A 121 -6.18 2.38 -18.11
CA ALA A 121 -5.85 3.79 -18.14
C ALA A 121 -4.68 4.13 -19.10
N ALA A 122 -3.69 3.23 -19.23
CA ALA A 122 -2.55 3.45 -20.12
C ALA A 122 -2.68 2.74 -21.48
N LEU A 123 -3.77 2.02 -21.77
CA LEU A 123 -3.89 1.17 -22.95
C LEU A 123 -4.47 1.91 -24.14
N PRO A 124 -3.69 2.13 -25.25
CA PRO A 124 -4.21 2.68 -26.48
C PRO A 124 -5.33 1.80 -27.07
N GLY A 125 -6.39 2.44 -27.60
CA GLY A 125 -7.55 1.76 -28.15
C GLY A 125 -8.57 1.28 -27.11
N ARG A 126 -8.33 1.51 -25.79
CA ARG A 126 -9.27 1.17 -24.72
C ARG A 126 -9.84 2.43 -24.03
N GLU A 127 -9.76 3.60 -24.67
CA GLU A 127 -10.20 4.89 -24.11
C GLU A 127 -11.71 4.92 -23.82
N ALA A 128 -12.51 4.30 -24.69
CA ALA A 128 -13.97 4.22 -24.49
C ALA A 128 -14.32 3.34 -23.27
N ASP A 129 -13.65 2.21 -23.13
CA ASP A 129 -13.78 1.28 -21.99
C ASP A 129 -13.32 1.96 -20.69
N PHE A 130 -12.17 2.65 -20.71
CA PHE A 130 -11.67 3.45 -19.61
C PHE A 130 -12.70 4.50 -19.15
N ARG A 131 -13.27 5.27 -20.10
CA ARG A 131 -14.25 6.30 -19.76
C ARG A 131 -15.54 5.74 -19.18
N ALA A 132 -16.02 4.62 -19.69
CA ALA A 132 -17.18 3.93 -19.14
C ALA A 132 -16.91 3.45 -17.70
N GLY A 133 -15.72 2.87 -17.45
CA GLY A 133 -15.28 2.47 -16.12
C GLY A 133 -15.19 3.62 -15.13
N VAL A 134 -14.62 4.74 -15.54
CA VAL A 134 -14.54 5.97 -14.72
C VAL A 134 -15.94 6.49 -14.41
N ALA A 135 -16.85 6.54 -15.38
CA ALA A 135 -18.22 7.00 -15.15
C ALA A 135 -18.93 6.16 -14.10
N LEU A 136 -18.83 4.83 -14.19
CA LEU A 136 -19.38 3.90 -13.19
C LEU A 136 -18.72 4.13 -11.81
N ALA A 137 -17.41 4.28 -11.77
CA ALA A 137 -16.69 4.51 -10.50
C ALA A 137 -17.15 5.82 -9.84
N LEU A 138 -17.30 6.90 -10.59
CA LEU A 138 -17.76 8.19 -10.06
C LEU A 138 -19.21 8.15 -9.56
N GLU A 139 -20.09 7.35 -10.20
CA GLU A 139 -21.45 7.09 -9.67
C GLU A 139 -21.41 6.39 -8.29
N TYR A 140 -20.53 5.39 -8.13
CA TYR A 140 -20.34 4.73 -6.84
C TYR A 140 -19.71 5.69 -5.82
N ALA A 141 -18.68 6.46 -6.21
CA ALA A 141 -18.03 7.42 -5.33
C ALA A 141 -19.04 8.45 -4.76
N ALA A 142 -19.89 8.99 -5.61
CA ALA A 142 -20.95 9.91 -5.19
C ALA A 142 -21.95 9.27 -4.21
N ALA A 143 -22.43 8.05 -4.52
CA ALA A 143 -23.40 7.35 -3.69
C ALA A 143 -22.83 6.91 -2.33
N LEU A 144 -21.54 6.56 -2.27
CA LEU A 144 -20.83 6.11 -1.09
C LEU A 144 -20.16 7.25 -0.31
N GLN A 145 -20.21 8.48 -0.84
CA GLN A 145 -19.46 9.63 -0.32
C GLN A 145 -17.95 9.32 -0.21
N CYS A 146 -17.45 8.49 -1.14
CA CYS A 146 -16.06 8.08 -1.16
C CYS A 146 -15.19 9.17 -1.81
N PRO A 147 -14.18 9.70 -1.10
CA PRO A 147 -13.39 10.82 -1.61
C PRO A 147 -12.34 10.42 -2.64
N ARG A 148 -12.07 9.12 -2.84
CA ARG A 148 -10.96 8.65 -3.68
C ARG A 148 -11.34 7.45 -4.53
N VAL A 149 -10.85 7.45 -5.76
CA VAL A 149 -10.96 6.31 -6.69
C VAL A 149 -9.59 6.04 -7.30
N HIS A 150 -9.08 4.82 -7.14
CA HIS A 150 -7.85 4.37 -7.81
C HIS A 150 -8.16 3.89 -9.23
N LEU A 151 -7.43 4.39 -10.22
CA LEU A 151 -7.52 3.97 -11.61
C LEU A 151 -6.25 3.21 -12.02
N MET A 152 -6.41 1.91 -12.25
CA MET A 152 -5.30 1.02 -12.59
C MET A 152 -4.78 1.27 -14.02
N ALA A 153 -3.44 1.28 -14.15
CA ALA A 153 -2.75 1.61 -15.41
C ALA A 153 -2.96 0.55 -16.52
N GLY A 154 -2.91 -0.72 -16.18
CA GLY A 154 -2.92 -1.84 -17.13
C GLY A 154 -1.57 -2.54 -17.25
N LEU A 155 -1.55 -3.69 -17.92
CA LEU A 155 -0.33 -4.44 -18.23
C LEU A 155 0.23 -3.98 -19.59
N LEU A 156 1.55 -4.03 -19.72
CA LEU A 156 2.25 -3.73 -20.98
C LEU A 156 1.87 -4.72 -22.06
N PRO A 157 1.24 -4.30 -23.17
CA PRO A 157 1.02 -5.17 -24.32
C PRO A 157 2.36 -5.45 -25.03
N GLN A 158 2.55 -6.67 -25.53
CA GLN A 158 3.82 -7.10 -26.13
C GLN A 158 4.30 -6.27 -27.33
N ALA A 159 3.42 -5.57 -28.03
CA ALA A 159 3.72 -4.84 -29.27
C ALA A 159 3.59 -3.32 -29.19
N THR A 160 3.31 -2.74 -28.00
CA THR A 160 3.06 -1.30 -27.86
C THR A 160 4.32 -0.57 -27.44
N GLN A 161 4.60 0.59 -28.05
CA GLN A 161 5.74 1.41 -27.66
C GLN A 161 5.48 2.11 -26.30
N PRO A 162 6.47 2.18 -25.41
CA PRO A 162 6.31 2.81 -24.10
C PRO A 162 5.81 4.26 -24.16
N ASN A 163 6.23 5.04 -25.17
CA ASN A 163 5.81 6.42 -25.35
C ASN A 163 4.31 6.57 -25.66
N ASP A 164 3.73 5.62 -26.41
CA ASP A 164 2.30 5.62 -26.74
C ASP A 164 1.46 5.33 -25.49
N LEU A 165 1.93 4.42 -24.65
CA LEU A 165 1.32 4.12 -23.34
C LEU A 165 1.33 5.35 -22.43
N GLN A 166 2.48 6.04 -22.31
CA GLN A 166 2.62 7.25 -21.50
C GLN A 166 1.68 8.36 -21.97
N ALA A 167 1.64 8.61 -23.27
CA ALA A 167 0.77 9.65 -23.86
C ALA A 167 -0.73 9.34 -23.63
N THR A 168 -1.13 8.08 -23.82
CA THR A 168 -2.49 7.60 -23.56
C THR A 168 -2.82 7.75 -22.08
N TYR A 169 -1.91 7.34 -21.19
CA TYR A 169 -2.11 7.41 -19.74
C TYR A 169 -2.34 8.84 -19.26
N VAL A 170 -1.46 9.75 -19.63
CA VAL A 170 -1.60 11.17 -19.27
C VAL A 170 -2.91 11.77 -19.82
N THR A 171 -3.27 11.45 -21.06
CA THR A 171 -4.51 11.94 -21.68
C THR A 171 -5.75 11.42 -20.96
N ASN A 172 -5.80 10.14 -20.68
CA ASN A 172 -6.90 9.49 -19.98
C ASN A 172 -7.04 10.00 -18.54
N LEU A 173 -5.94 10.09 -17.79
CA LEU A 173 -5.96 10.62 -16.43
C LEU A 173 -6.36 12.08 -16.36
N ARG A 174 -5.95 12.91 -17.34
CA ARG A 174 -6.37 14.31 -17.43
C ARG A 174 -7.89 14.42 -17.59
N TRP A 175 -8.46 13.58 -18.46
CA TRP A 175 -9.91 13.52 -18.63
C TRP A 175 -10.60 13.02 -17.35
N ALA A 176 -10.12 11.95 -16.72
CA ALA A 176 -10.71 11.39 -15.51
C ALA A 176 -10.67 12.39 -14.34
N ALA A 177 -9.52 13.05 -14.13
CA ALA A 177 -9.36 14.07 -13.10
C ALA A 177 -10.35 15.24 -13.28
N ALA A 178 -10.54 15.69 -14.52
CA ALA A 178 -11.53 16.73 -14.83
C ALA A 178 -12.97 16.30 -14.52
N GLN A 179 -13.36 15.03 -14.78
CA GLN A 179 -14.69 14.53 -14.41
C GLN A 179 -14.85 14.41 -12.89
N ALA A 180 -13.85 13.86 -12.20
CA ALA A 180 -13.88 13.65 -10.76
C ALA A 180 -13.90 14.97 -9.97
N ALA A 181 -13.22 16.01 -10.45
CA ALA A 181 -13.20 17.34 -9.83
C ALA A 181 -14.61 17.94 -9.69
N ARG A 182 -15.53 17.62 -10.61
CA ARG A 182 -16.91 18.14 -10.57
C ARG A 182 -17.71 17.69 -9.36
N ILE A 183 -17.30 16.58 -8.76
CA ILE A 183 -17.97 16.00 -7.57
C ILE A 183 -17.02 15.90 -6.38
N GLY A 184 -15.88 16.61 -6.42
CA GLY A 184 -14.93 16.65 -5.30
C GLY A 184 -14.16 15.35 -5.04
N VAL A 185 -14.07 14.45 -6.03
CA VAL A 185 -13.36 13.16 -5.91
C VAL A 185 -11.91 13.30 -6.38
N GLN A 186 -10.98 12.70 -5.65
CA GLN A 186 -9.60 12.52 -6.07
C GLN A 186 -9.46 11.24 -6.88
N ILE A 187 -8.70 11.31 -7.97
CA ILE A 187 -8.23 10.14 -8.70
C ILE A 187 -6.85 9.76 -8.15
N LEU A 188 -6.67 8.48 -7.88
CA LEU A 188 -5.38 7.94 -7.46
C LEU A 188 -4.78 7.06 -8.56
N ILE A 189 -3.45 7.07 -8.61
CA ILE A 189 -2.63 6.15 -9.40
C ILE A 189 -1.61 5.49 -8.46
N GLU A 190 -1.31 4.22 -8.68
CA GLU A 190 -0.50 3.43 -7.78
C GLU A 190 0.66 2.75 -8.51
N PRO A 191 1.91 2.98 -8.07
CA PRO A 191 3.05 2.16 -8.47
C PRO A 191 2.97 0.76 -7.85
N ILE A 192 2.87 -0.26 -8.71
CA ILE A 192 2.72 -1.66 -8.29
C ILE A 192 3.97 -2.46 -8.68
N ASN A 193 4.51 -3.26 -7.75
CA ASN A 193 5.73 -4.03 -7.96
C ASN A 193 5.60 -5.10 -9.07
N GLN A 194 6.71 -5.33 -9.78
CA GLN A 194 6.78 -6.28 -10.89
C GLN A 194 6.85 -7.75 -10.43
N ARG A 195 7.15 -8.01 -9.16
CA ARG A 195 7.18 -9.37 -8.59
C ARG A 195 5.78 -9.98 -8.56
N ASP A 196 4.79 -9.21 -8.09
CA ASP A 196 3.41 -9.67 -7.94
C ASP A 196 2.55 -9.40 -9.19
N ASN A 197 2.92 -8.38 -9.97
CA ASN A 197 2.21 -7.97 -11.18
C ASN A 197 3.19 -7.74 -12.35
N PRO A 198 3.76 -8.82 -12.92
CA PRO A 198 4.69 -8.71 -14.04
C PRO A 198 4.07 -7.94 -15.20
N GLY A 199 4.80 -6.98 -15.74
CA GLY A 199 4.35 -6.16 -16.87
C GLY A 199 3.37 -5.02 -16.49
N TYR A 200 3.10 -4.75 -15.21
CA TYR A 200 2.29 -3.58 -14.86
C TYR A 200 2.99 -2.28 -15.26
N PHE A 201 2.26 -1.37 -15.92
CA PHE A 201 2.86 -0.20 -16.57
C PHE A 201 3.48 0.78 -15.56
N LEU A 202 2.77 1.10 -14.48
CA LEU A 202 3.21 2.05 -13.46
C LEU A 202 3.84 1.31 -12.28
N SER A 203 5.17 1.35 -12.14
CA SER A 203 5.83 0.51 -11.13
C SER A 203 6.75 1.25 -10.16
N ARG A 204 7.01 2.55 -10.35
CA ARG A 204 7.93 3.32 -9.53
C ARG A 204 7.32 4.63 -9.04
N GLN A 205 7.73 5.07 -7.85
CA GLN A 205 7.26 6.33 -7.26
C GLN A 205 7.63 7.55 -8.12
N ASP A 206 8.88 7.63 -8.61
CA ASP A 206 9.32 8.72 -9.47
C ASP A 206 8.48 8.82 -10.75
N GLN A 207 8.15 7.69 -11.38
CA GLN A 207 7.27 7.62 -12.55
C GLN A 207 5.86 8.15 -12.22
N ALA A 208 5.26 7.73 -11.10
CA ALA A 208 3.93 8.17 -10.70
C ALA A 208 3.88 9.68 -10.43
N HIS A 209 4.87 10.20 -9.71
CA HIS A 209 4.96 11.63 -9.42
C HIS A 209 5.21 12.49 -10.66
N ALA A 210 5.95 11.98 -11.65
CA ALA A 210 6.09 12.63 -12.96
C ALA A 210 4.75 12.66 -13.70
N VAL A 211 4.00 11.55 -13.74
CA VAL A 211 2.66 11.51 -14.35
C VAL A 211 1.70 12.51 -13.70
N VAL A 212 1.68 12.61 -12.36
CA VAL A 212 0.84 13.61 -11.66
C VAL A 212 1.20 15.04 -12.08
N GLN A 213 2.49 15.34 -12.26
CA GLN A 213 2.95 16.64 -12.74
C GLN A 213 2.53 16.90 -14.19
N ASP A 214 2.71 15.90 -15.08
CA ASP A 214 2.35 16.01 -16.49
C ASP A 214 0.85 16.20 -16.71
N VAL A 215 0.01 15.56 -15.90
CA VAL A 215 -1.45 15.72 -15.93
C VAL A 215 -1.86 17.09 -15.44
N GLY A 216 -1.26 17.63 -14.38
CA GLY A 216 -1.44 19.00 -13.92
C GLY A 216 -2.79 19.30 -13.26
N PHE A 217 -3.46 18.31 -12.67
CA PHE A 217 -4.70 18.47 -11.89
C PHE A 217 -4.45 18.19 -10.41
N ASP A 218 -4.87 19.08 -9.53
CA ASP A 218 -4.66 18.96 -8.09
C ASP A 218 -5.38 17.77 -7.45
N ASN A 219 -6.44 17.28 -8.08
CA ASN A 219 -7.18 16.11 -7.62
C ASN A 219 -6.68 14.78 -8.20
N LEU A 220 -5.57 14.76 -8.97
CA LEU A 220 -4.83 13.54 -9.28
C LEU A 220 -3.69 13.38 -8.28
N LYS A 221 -3.66 12.25 -7.58
CA LYS A 221 -2.69 11.96 -6.52
C LYS A 221 -2.08 10.57 -6.69
N VAL A 222 -1.01 10.33 -5.96
CA VAL A 222 -0.37 9.02 -5.85
C VAL A 222 -0.95 8.27 -4.64
N GLN A 223 -1.32 7.02 -4.84
CA GLN A 223 -1.49 6.02 -3.79
C GLN A 223 -0.12 5.40 -3.54
N MET A 224 0.41 5.59 -2.34
CA MET A 224 1.73 5.08 -1.97
C MET A 224 1.54 3.85 -1.06
N ASP A 225 1.54 2.65 -1.66
CA ASP A 225 1.61 1.40 -0.91
C ASP A 225 3.07 1.12 -0.54
N LEU A 226 3.36 1.09 0.77
CA LEU A 226 4.71 0.88 1.29
C LEU A 226 5.23 -0.54 1.00
N TYR A 227 4.33 -1.52 0.85
CA TYR A 227 4.68 -2.86 0.41
C TYR A 227 5.25 -2.86 -1.01
N HIS A 228 4.55 -2.22 -1.97
CA HIS A 228 5.02 -2.12 -3.35
C HIS A 228 6.30 -1.27 -3.45
N CYS A 229 6.36 -0.17 -2.71
CA CYS A 229 7.52 0.72 -2.66
C CYS A 229 8.78 -0.04 -2.17
N GLN A 230 8.67 -0.80 -1.07
CA GLN A 230 9.81 -1.56 -0.53
C GLN A 230 10.35 -2.59 -1.53
N ILE A 231 9.46 -3.34 -2.20
CA ILE A 231 9.88 -4.39 -3.14
C ILE A 231 10.55 -3.82 -4.38
N THR A 232 10.07 -2.67 -4.87
CA THR A 232 10.57 -2.08 -6.13
C THR A 232 11.79 -1.20 -5.92
N GLU A 233 11.76 -0.34 -4.91
CA GLU A 233 12.72 0.76 -4.74
C GLU A 233 13.49 0.66 -3.43
N GLY A 234 12.86 0.17 -2.36
CA GLY A 234 13.43 0.20 -1.02
C GLY A 234 13.52 1.62 -0.45
N ASP A 235 14.30 1.80 0.63
CA ASP A 235 14.55 3.10 1.27
C ASP A 235 13.28 3.93 1.51
N VAL A 236 12.21 3.24 1.99
CA VAL A 236 10.85 3.77 2.14
C VAL A 236 10.82 5.06 2.95
N SER A 237 11.64 5.16 3.99
CA SER A 237 11.68 6.35 4.84
C SER A 237 12.16 7.61 4.08
N THR A 238 13.14 7.47 3.20
CA THR A 238 13.59 8.55 2.32
C THR A 238 12.50 8.92 1.30
N MET A 239 11.80 7.93 0.72
CA MET A 239 10.68 8.16 -0.18
C MET A 239 9.54 8.93 0.49
N LEU A 240 9.19 8.59 1.74
CA LEU A 240 8.20 9.31 2.53
C LEU A 240 8.59 10.78 2.76
N ARG A 241 9.85 11.04 3.17
CA ARG A 241 10.37 12.39 3.36
C ARG A 241 10.41 13.20 2.06
N GLN A 242 10.63 12.54 0.93
CA GLN A 242 10.67 13.18 -0.38
C GLN A 242 9.26 13.54 -0.88
N TYR A 243 8.31 12.61 -0.81
CA TYR A 243 7.05 12.74 -1.54
C TYR A 243 5.89 13.29 -0.71
N LEU A 244 5.78 12.99 0.58
CA LEU A 244 4.67 13.49 1.41
C LEU A 244 4.61 15.02 1.47
N PRO A 245 5.73 15.76 1.65
CA PRO A 245 5.68 17.23 1.69
C PRO A 245 5.25 17.88 0.38
N THR A 246 5.26 17.13 -0.73
CA THR A 246 4.79 17.65 -2.04
C THR A 246 3.26 17.81 -2.10
N GLY A 247 2.51 17.21 -1.17
CA GLY A 247 1.05 17.15 -1.20
C GLY A 247 0.48 16.30 -2.33
N ARG A 248 1.31 15.51 -3.04
CA ARG A 248 0.88 14.66 -4.16
C ARG A 248 0.49 13.24 -3.74
N VAL A 249 0.81 12.81 -2.53
CA VAL A 249 0.33 11.52 -1.99
C VAL A 249 -1.05 11.74 -1.40
N GLY A 250 -2.05 11.04 -1.96
CA GLY A 250 -3.46 11.16 -1.56
C GLY A 250 -3.95 10.05 -0.63
N HIS A 251 -3.25 8.92 -0.63
CA HIS A 251 -3.57 7.75 0.19
C HIS A 251 -2.34 6.87 0.38
N MET A 252 -2.32 6.12 1.47
CA MET A 252 -1.25 5.17 1.76
C MET A 252 -1.82 3.79 2.05
N GLN A 253 -1.01 2.75 1.75
CA GLN A 253 -1.33 1.37 2.12
C GLN A 253 -0.11 0.66 2.70
N ILE A 254 -0.36 -0.39 3.47
CA ILE A 254 0.68 -1.18 4.14
C ILE A 254 0.40 -2.68 4.09
N ALA A 255 1.48 -3.43 4.03
CA ALA A 255 1.54 -4.86 4.31
C ALA A 255 2.94 -5.24 4.79
N GLY A 256 3.08 -6.39 5.46
CA GLY A 256 4.39 -6.97 5.78
C GLY A 256 5.12 -7.45 4.53
N VAL A 257 6.41 -7.15 4.42
CA VAL A 257 7.26 -7.57 3.31
C VAL A 257 8.18 -8.70 3.82
N PRO A 258 8.37 -9.80 3.07
CA PRO A 258 7.98 -10.03 1.69
C PRO A 258 6.62 -10.75 1.45
N GLU A 259 5.97 -11.32 2.48
CA GLU A 259 4.84 -12.25 2.30
C GLU A 259 3.47 -11.58 2.12
N ARG A 260 3.38 -10.26 2.27
CA ARG A 260 2.16 -9.46 2.22
C ARG A 260 1.14 -9.86 3.31
N HIS A 261 1.63 -10.18 4.51
CA HIS A 261 0.84 -10.46 5.71
C HIS A 261 0.74 -9.23 6.62
N GLU A 262 0.32 -9.43 7.89
CA GLU A 262 0.27 -8.37 8.89
C GLU A 262 1.59 -7.62 8.99
N PRO A 263 1.55 -6.27 9.11
CA PRO A 263 2.75 -5.43 9.08
C PRO A 263 3.49 -5.36 10.43
N ASP A 264 3.39 -6.40 11.24
CA ASP A 264 4.05 -6.52 12.55
C ASP A 264 5.38 -7.26 12.49
N THR A 265 5.65 -7.92 11.37
CA THR A 265 6.89 -8.65 11.09
C THR A 265 7.34 -8.41 9.65
N GLY A 266 8.56 -8.84 9.33
CA GLY A 266 9.15 -8.68 8.01
C GLY A 266 10.23 -7.61 7.99
N GLU A 267 10.64 -7.21 6.80
CA GLU A 267 11.79 -6.31 6.60
C GLU A 267 11.48 -4.82 6.77
N LEU A 268 10.19 -4.42 6.86
CA LEU A 268 9.78 -3.05 7.16
C LEU A 268 9.49 -2.88 8.65
N GLN A 269 10.15 -1.90 9.27
CA GLN A 269 9.88 -1.49 10.65
C GLN A 269 8.70 -0.48 10.69
N HIS A 270 7.45 -0.99 10.62
CA HIS A 270 6.26 -0.14 10.51
C HIS A 270 6.08 0.83 11.67
N ARG A 271 6.45 0.46 12.91
CA ARG A 271 6.40 1.39 14.05
C ARG A 271 7.24 2.64 13.84
N TYR A 272 8.46 2.47 13.29
CA TYR A 272 9.30 3.60 12.89
C TYR A 272 8.64 4.42 11.78
N LEU A 273 8.07 3.76 10.77
CA LEU A 273 7.40 4.46 9.67
C LEU A 273 6.18 5.23 10.15
N PHE A 274 5.38 4.72 11.10
CA PHE A 274 4.27 5.45 11.69
C PHE A 274 4.73 6.70 12.46
N SER A 275 5.81 6.59 13.25
CA SER A 275 6.41 7.76 13.90
C SER A 275 6.90 8.79 12.89
N LEU A 276 7.47 8.35 11.77
CA LEU A 276 7.90 9.23 10.69
C LEU A 276 6.72 9.93 10.01
N LEU A 277 5.59 9.23 9.81
CA LEU A 277 4.38 9.82 9.24
C LEU A 277 3.83 10.93 10.14
N ASP A 278 3.83 10.72 11.47
CA ASP A 278 3.45 11.74 12.45
C ASP A 278 4.42 12.93 12.40
N GLU A 279 5.74 12.69 12.34
CA GLU A 279 6.76 13.73 12.22
C GLU A 279 6.55 14.61 10.97
N ILE A 280 6.19 13.98 9.84
CA ILE A 280 5.92 14.69 8.57
C ILE A 280 4.53 15.37 8.58
N GLY A 281 3.63 14.99 9.49
CA GLY A 281 2.28 15.53 9.58
C GLY A 281 1.29 14.87 8.61
N TYR A 282 1.45 13.58 8.28
CA TYR A 282 0.50 12.85 7.46
C TYR A 282 -0.78 12.56 8.26
N ALA A 283 -1.90 13.16 7.87
CA ALA A 283 -3.21 13.02 8.52
C ALA A 283 -4.21 12.18 7.70
N GLY A 284 -3.75 11.50 6.65
CA GLY A 284 -4.61 10.67 5.81
C GLY A 284 -4.82 9.26 6.35
N TRP A 285 -5.65 8.49 5.64
CA TRP A 285 -5.88 7.09 5.94
C TRP A 285 -4.74 6.20 5.45
N ILE A 286 -4.50 5.12 6.18
CA ILE A 286 -3.57 4.05 5.84
C ILE A 286 -4.38 2.77 5.65
N GLY A 287 -4.47 2.27 4.42
CA GLY A 287 -5.17 1.05 4.07
C GLY A 287 -4.41 -0.19 4.52
N CYS A 288 -5.08 -1.09 5.22
CA CYS A 288 -4.54 -2.39 5.64
C CYS A 288 -4.72 -3.40 4.49
N GLU A 289 -3.83 -3.34 3.47
CA GLU A 289 -3.94 -4.17 2.27
C GLU A 289 -3.01 -5.39 2.33
N TYR A 290 -3.35 -6.33 3.21
CA TYR A 290 -2.57 -7.54 3.43
C TYR A 290 -3.44 -8.79 3.58
N ARG A 291 -2.85 -9.96 3.38
CA ARG A 291 -3.48 -11.25 3.65
C ARG A 291 -3.28 -11.63 5.10
N PRO A 292 -4.32 -11.89 5.88
CA PRO A 292 -4.15 -12.45 7.21
C PRO A 292 -3.28 -13.72 7.17
N ARG A 293 -2.29 -13.84 8.07
CA ARG A 293 -1.48 -15.07 8.21
C ARG A 293 -2.36 -16.27 8.56
N ASP A 294 -3.33 -16.03 9.43
CA ASP A 294 -4.34 -16.99 9.77
C ASP A 294 -5.53 -16.86 8.81
N ASN A 295 -5.64 -17.76 7.86
CA ASN A 295 -6.69 -17.79 6.86
C ASN A 295 -7.95 -18.60 7.29
N THR A 296 -8.02 -19.01 8.56
CA THR A 296 -9.21 -19.68 9.12
C THR A 296 -10.27 -18.67 9.53
N ALA A 297 -11.49 -19.17 9.82
CA ALA A 297 -12.60 -18.32 10.25
C ALA A 297 -12.20 -17.44 11.46
N GLY A 298 -12.43 -16.12 11.34
CA GLY A 298 -12.04 -15.11 12.33
C GLY A 298 -10.53 -14.82 12.40
N GLY A 299 -9.75 -15.33 11.47
CA GLY A 299 -8.30 -15.12 11.44
C GLY A 299 -7.89 -13.65 11.33
N THR A 300 -8.66 -12.85 10.55
CA THR A 300 -8.43 -11.39 10.49
C THR A 300 -8.47 -10.77 11.88
N SER A 301 -9.54 -11.00 12.64
CA SER A 301 -9.72 -10.41 13.99
C SER A 301 -8.62 -10.83 14.97
N ARG A 302 -8.15 -12.08 14.89
CA ARG A 302 -7.02 -12.55 15.71
C ARG A 302 -5.71 -11.88 15.32
N GLY A 303 -5.50 -11.62 14.03
CA GLY A 303 -4.29 -10.99 13.49
C GLY A 303 -4.18 -9.48 13.81
N LEU A 304 -5.21 -8.82 14.29
CA LEU A 304 -5.22 -7.35 14.53
C LEU A 304 -4.50 -6.91 15.81
N ALA A 305 -3.80 -7.79 16.54
CA ALA A 305 -3.13 -7.42 17.78
C ALA A 305 -2.16 -6.24 17.63
N TRP A 306 -1.48 -6.12 16.48
CA TRP A 306 -0.52 -5.07 16.18
C TRP A 306 -1.15 -3.67 16.09
N ILE A 307 -2.42 -3.57 15.67
CA ILE A 307 -3.13 -2.29 15.40
C ILE A 307 -4.14 -1.92 16.51
N ARG A 308 -4.52 -2.85 17.40
CA ARG A 308 -5.54 -2.61 18.46
C ARG A 308 -5.34 -1.32 19.25
N PRO A 309 -4.11 -0.91 19.64
CA PRO A 309 -3.94 0.35 20.36
C PRO A 309 -4.45 1.58 19.61
N TRP A 310 -4.31 1.61 18.29
CA TRP A 310 -4.77 2.73 17.45
C TRP A 310 -6.26 2.67 17.14
N LEU A 311 -6.87 1.49 17.01
CA LEU A 311 -8.30 1.35 16.79
C LEU A 311 -9.13 1.76 18.02
N ALA A 312 -8.60 1.56 19.22
CA ALA A 312 -9.28 1.90 20.47
C ALA A 312 -9.44 3.42 20.66
N THR A 313 -8.51 4.23 20.19
CA THR A 313 -8.51 5.69 20.35
C THR A 313 -9.40 6.43 19.34
N ASN A 314 -9.75 5.79 18.22
CA ASN A 314 -10.64 6.38 17.22
C ASN A 314 -12.14 6.31 17.62
N ARG A 315 -12.48 5.75 18.78
CA ARG A 315 -13.86 5.63 19.31
C ARG A 315 -14.25 6.71 20.31
N SER A 316 -13.31 7.60 20.67
CA SER A 316 -13.53 8.76 21.55
C SER A 316 -13.72 10.03 20.73
#